data_2501ebcba94e10d9bdac28f38095c129
#
_entry.id   2501ebcba94e10d9bdac28f38095c129
#
_cell.length_a   1.000
_cell.length_b   1.000
_cell.length_c   1.000
_cell.angle_alpha   90.00
_cell.angle_beta   90.00
_cell.angle_gamma   90.00
#
_symmetry.space_group_name_H-M   'P 1'
#
loop_
_entity.id
_entity.type
_entity.pdbx_description
1 polymer ?
#
loop_
_entity_poly.entity_id
_entity_poly.type
_entity_poly.pdbx_seq_one_letter_code
_entity_poly.pdbx_strand_id
1 'polypeptide(L)'
;MGHHEAAQQLRAATPEIIEAYRAALGRLGSPLVAREDIWRQCRHQAENIVAECAQALEAGRHAELPGTREYSRLLGAQRVVQQVPVSESVRAAEVLWQAMQVSVAGAAEKVEADQRLAAVQTVTTAFRAATGSRLYQGIRGYEEAQRPVAPEVPEQDPGAPAEVADSQALDLLTQREREILEAVRAGLTNRLIGRKFEISEATVKRHLHNAYRKLGATSRVQALNKAFPGQG
;
A
#
# COMPACT_ATOMS: atom_id res chain seq x y z
N MET A 1 21.60 1.45 26.34
CA MET A 1 20.63 2.54 26.59
C MET A 1 20.49 3.44 25.36
N GLY A 2 21.57 3.84 24.71
CA GLY A 2 21.54 4.77 23.56
C GLY A 2 20.71 4.35 22.35
N HIS A 3 20.68 3.07 21.97
CA HIS A 3 19.89 2.58 20.83
C HIS A 3 18.37 2.72 21.04
N HIS A 4 17.89 2.50 22.26
CA HIS A 4 16.48 2.71 22.59
C HIS A 4 16.09 4.21 22.48
N GLU A 5 16.94 5.09 23.02
CA GLU A 5 16.74 6.53 22.96
C GLU A 5 16.78 7.04 21.52
N ALA A 6 17.74 6.55 20.70
CA ALA A 6 17.84 6.86 19.29
C ALA A 6 16.57 6.43 18.52
N ALA A 7 16.05 5.23 18.81
CA ALA A 7 14.82 4.73 18.20
C ALA A 7 13.59 5.57 18.60
N GLN A 8 13.50 5.97 19.88
CA GLN A 8 12.43 6.85 20.35
C GLN A 8 12.49 8.23 19.67
N GLN A 9 13.68 8.80 19.52
CA GLN A 9 13.86 10.07 18.82
C GLN A 9 13.44 9.98 17.36
N LEU A 10 13.82 8.90 16.65
CA LEU A 10 13.42 8.71 15.26
C LEU A 10 11.91 8.54 15.13
N ARG A 11 11.25 7.83 16.05
CA ARG A 11 9.78 7.74 16.10
C ARG A 11 9.12 9.10 16.36
N ALA A 12 9.66 9.86 17.31
CA ALA A 12 9.15 11.19 17.64
C ALA A 12 9.24 12.18 16.46
N ALA A 13 10.28 12.05 15.63
CA ALA A 13 10.48 12.87 14.43
C ALA A 13 9.56 12.48 13.24
N THR A 14 8.75 11.42 13.34
CA THR A 14 7.89 10.96 12.24
C THR A 14 7.01 12.08 11.66
N PRO A 15 6.31 12.93 12.44
CA PRO A 15 5.48 14.01 11.88
C PRO A 15 6.27 14.98 11.02
N GLU A 16 7.47 15.39 11.48
CA GLU A 16 8.35 16.33 10.78
C GLU A 16 8.91 15.71 9.48
N ILE A 17 9.30 14.42 9.53
CA ILE A 17 9.72 13.67 8.35
C ILE A 17 8.61 13.63 7.30
N ILE A 18 7.37 13.33 7.72
CA ILE A 18 6.21 13.23 6.82
C ILE A 18 5.86 14.60 6.21
N GLU A 19 5.95 15.68 6.97
CA GLU A 19 5.73 17.04 6.47
C GLU A 19 6.79 17.43 5.44
N ALA A 20 8.08 17.22 5.75
CA ALA A 20 9.18 17.45 4.83
C ALA A 20 9.06 16.63 3.54
N TYR A 21 8.65 15.36 3.67
CA TYR A 21 8.41 14.44 2.57
C TYR A 21 7.27 14.94 1.67
N ARG A 22 6.12 15.32 2.23
CA ARG A 22 4.98 15.89 1.47
C ARG A 22 5.38 17.15 0.72
N ALA A 23 6.06 18.06 1.41
CA ALA A 23 6.54 19.31 0.81
C ALA A 23 7.53 19.07 -0.34
N ALA A 24 8.45 18.11 -0.20
CA ALA A 24 9.41 17.76 -1.24
C ALA A 24 8.73 17.15 -2.47
N LEU A 25 7.80 16.21 -2.30
CA LEU A 25 6.98 15.66 -3.39
C LEU A 25 6.16 16.74 -4.10
N GLY A 26 5.61 17.68 -3.33
CA GLY A 26 4.86 18.83 -3.88
C GLY A 26 5.73 19.72 -4.78
N ARG A 27 6.96 20.04 -4.35
CA ARG A 27 7.91 20.81 -5.16
C ARG A 27 8.29 20.10 -6.47
N LEU A 28 8.28 18.79 -6.47
CA LEU A 28 8.55 17.97 -7.66
C LEU A 28 7.32 17.77 -8.56
N GLY A 29 6.15 18.30 -8.17
CA GLY A 29 4.90 18.11 -8.90
C GLY A 29 4.42 16.65 -8.93
N SER A 30 4.77 15.86 -7.91
CA SER A 30 4.43 14.44 -7.88
C SER A 30 2.91 14.21 -7.77
N PRO A 31 2.32 13.32 -8.60
CA PRO A 31 0.91 12.95 -8.51
C PRO A 31 0.54 12.29 -7.17
N LEU A 32 1.53 11.84 -6.39
CA LEU A 32 1.31 11.21 -5.09
C LEU A 32 0.74 12.16 -4.03
N VAL A 33 0.88 13.47 -4.21
CA VAL A 33 0.33 14.49 -3.32
C VAL A 33 -0.80 15.30 -3.94
N ALA A 34 -1.13 15.06 -5.21
CA ALA A 34 -2.16 15.79 -5.93
C ALA A 34 -3.58 15.50 -5.40
N ARG A 35 -3.80 14.31 -4.86
CA ARG A 35 -5.09 13.86 -4.31
C ARG A 35 -4.90 13.35 -2.89
N GLU A 36 -5.81 13.70 -1.98
CA GLU A 36 -5.70 13.35 -0.55
C GLU A 36 -5.82 11.83 -0.29
N ASP A 37 -6.59 11.10 -1.08
CA ASP A 37 -6.70 9.64 -0.98
C ASP A 37 -5.38 8.94 -1.36
N ILE A 38 -4.69 9.43 -2.40
CA ILE A 38 -3.39 8.94 -2.83
C ILE A 38 -2.31 9.30 -1.79
N TRP A 39 -2.32 10.56 -1.31
CA TRP A 39 -1.39 11.00 -0.28
C TRP A 39 -1.54 10.19 1.01
N ARG A 40 -2.75 9.90 1.46
CA ARG A 40 -2.99 9.10 2.67
C ARG A 40 -2.35 7.71 2.58
N GLN A 41 -2.41 7.07 1.42
CA GLN A 41 -1.76 5.79 1.18
C GLN A 41 -0.23 5.91 1.20
N CYS A 42 0.31 6.95 0.55
CA CYS A 42 1.73 7.25 0.52
C CYS A 42 2.27 7.55 1.92
N ARG A 43 1.58 8.41 2.67
CA ARG A 43 1.87 8.74 4.05
C ARG A 43 1.92 7.50 4.94
N HIS A 44 0.91 6.63 4.87
CA HIS A 44 0.87 5.41 5.68
C HIS A 44 2.06 4.50 5.40
N GLN A 45 2.48 4.35 4.14
CA GLN A 45 3.69 3.60 3.78
C GLN A 45 4.94 4.23 4.39
N ALA A 46 5.08 5.56 4.31
CA ALA A 46 6.23 6.27 4.84
C ALA A 46 6.32 6.16 6.36
N GLU A 47 5.21 6.32 7.08
CA GLU A 47 5.13 6.14 8.54
C GLU A 47 5.58 4.73 8.95
N ASN A 48 5.16 3.69 8.23
CA ASN A 48 5.56 2.32 8.49
C ASN A 48 7.05 2.09 8.22
N ILE A 49 7.63 2.69 7.18
CA ILE A 49 9.07 2.61 6.90
C ILE A 49 9.89 3.26 8.03
N VAL A 50 9.49 4.44 8.50
CA VAL A 50 10.14 5.10 9.64
C VAL A 50 10.05 4.23 10.90
N ALA A 51 8.89 3.63 11.17
CA ALA A 51 8.70 2.73 12.31
C ALA A 51 9.60 1.49 12.23
N GLU A 52 9.74 0.86 11.06
CA GLU A 52 10.65 -0.27 10.83
C GLU A 52 12.11 0.11 11.02
N CYS A 53 12.53 1.31 10.57
CA CYS A 53 13.87 1.84 10.80
C CYS A 53 14.15 2.05 12.30
N ALA A 54 13.21 2.63 13.04
CA ALA A 54 13.33 2.82 14.48
C ALA A 54 13.37 1.47 15.23
N GLN A 55 12.55 0.52 14.81
CA GLN A 55 12.58 -0.83 15.38
C GLN A 55 13.91 -1.54 15.12
N ALA A 56 14.50 -1.34 13.94
CA ALA A 56 15.82 -1.91 13.63
C ALA A 56 16.92 -1.36 14.52
N LEU A 57 16.88 -0.07 14.88
CA LEU A 57 17.80 0.53 15.86
C LEU A 57 17.72 -0.15 17.24
N GLU A 58 16.51 -0.47 17.68
CA GLU A 58 16.30 -1.15 18.98
C GLU A 58 16.72 -2.61 18.94
N ALA A 59 16.34 -3.34 17.89
CA ALA A 59 16.48 -4.79 17.79
C ALA A 59 17.82 -5.22 17.16
N GLY A 60 18.61 -4.29 16.60
CA GLY A 60 19.84 -4.57 15.85
C GLY A 60 19.59 -5.27 14.50
N ARG A 61 18.33 -5.45 14.07
CA ARG A 61 17.95 -6.10 12.82
C ARG A 61 16.64 -5.56 12.29
N HIS A 62 16.50 -5.55 10.98
CA HIS A 62 15.23 -5.21 10.33
C HIS A 62 14.22 -6.35 10.46
N ALA A 63 12.97 -6.00 10.73
CA ALA A 63 11.82 -6.88 10.65
C ALA A 63 10.68 -6.14 9.94
N GLU A 64 10.15 -6.75 8.88
CA GLU A 64 9.04 -6.20 8.12
C GLU A 64 7.75 -6.27 8.93
N LEU A 65 6.96 -5.19 8.93
CA LEU A 65 5.67 -5.17 9.61
C LEU A 65 4.67 -6.15 8.94
N PRO A 66 3.84 -6.85 9.73
CA PRO A 66 2.86 -7.79 9.19
C PRO A 66 1.92 -7.15 8.15
N GLY A 67 1.65 -7.88 7.08
CA GLY A 67 0.74 -7.42 6.01
C GLY A 67 1.34 -6.41 5.02
N THR A 68 2.58 -5.98 5.21
CA THR A 68 3.25 -4.99 4.34
C THR A 68 3.29 -5.42 2.88
N ARG A 69 3.61 -6.68 2.59
CA ARG A 69 3.75 -7.21 1.23
C ARG A 69 2.42 -7.19 0.49
N GLU A 70 1.37 -7.72 1.13
CA GLU A 70 0.02 -7.74 0.55
C GLU A 70 -0.49 -6.33 0.31
N TYR A 71 -0.32 -5.43 1.29
CA TYR A 71 -0.71 -4.04 1.16
C TYR A 71 0.03 -3.32 0.02
N SER A 72 1.34 -3.52 -0.10
CA SER A 72 2.15 -2.91 -1.17
C SER A 72 1.75 -3.41 -2.55
N ARG A 73 1.44 -4.71 -2.70
CA ARG A 73 0.95 -5.29 -3.94
C ARG A 73 -0.41 -4.71 -4.35
N LEU A 74 -1.33 -4.55 -3.38
CA LEU A 74 -2.62 -3.90 -3.61
C LEU A 74 -2.47 -2.44 -4.03
N LEU A 75 -1.58 -1.69 -3.38
CA LEU A 75 -1.29 -0.31 -3.77
C LEU A 75 -0.75 -0.23 -5.19
N GLY A 76 0.14 -1.14 -5.58
CA GLY A 76 0.65 -1.21 -6.94
C GLY A 76 -0.46 -1.37 -7.96
N ALA A 77 -1.40 -2.29 -7.73
CA ALA A 77 -2.57 -2.46 -8.57
C ALA A 77 -3.47 -1.21 -8.61
N GLN A 78 -3.66 -0.53 -7.47
CA GLN A 78 -4.43 0.71 -7.41
C GLN A 78 -3.78 1.86 -8.18
N ARG A 79 -2.43 1.91 -8.28
CA ARG A 79 -1.71 2.94 -9.05
C ARG A 79 -2.06 2.92 -10.54
N VAL A 80 -2.40 1.75 -11.09
CA VAL A 80 -2.90 1.65 -12.48
C VAL A 80 -4.18 2.45 -12.64
N VAL A 81 -5.16 2.23 -11.76
CA VAL A 81 -6.46 2.95 -11.78
C VAL A 81 -6.28 4.44 -11.48
N GLN A 82 -5.36 4.77 -10.57
CA GLN A 82 -5.04 6.15 -10.21
C GLN A 82 -4.20 6.87 -11.26
N GLN A 83 -3.76 6.19 -12.33
CA GLN A 83 -2.87 6.69 -13.37
C GLN A 83 -1.55 7.24 -12.81
N VAL A 84 -1.05 6.65 -11.73
CA VAL A 84 0.23 7.00 -11.12
C VAL A 84 1.33 6.08 -11.68
N PRO A 85 2.34 6.61 -12.38
CA PRO A 85 3.43 5.81 -12.92
C PRO A 85 4.22 5.10 -11.80
N VAL A 86 4.70 3.89 -12.08
CA VAL A 86 5.56 3.12 -11.15
C VAL A 86 6.81 3.90 -10.75
N SER A 87 7.38 4.69 -11.67
CA SER A 87 8.54 5.55 -11.41
C SER A 87 8.32 6.53 -10.26
N GLU A 88 7.08 6.97 -10.02
CA GLU A 88 6.75 7.84 -8.88
C GLU A 88 6.94 7.13 -7.53
N SER A 89 6.69 5.83 -7.44
CA SER A 89 6.96 5.06 -6.22
C SER A 89 8.47 4.95 -5.94
N VAL A 90 9.28 4.81 -6.98
CA VAL A 90 10.75 4.79 -6.86
C VAL A 90 11.26 6.15 -6.40
N ARG A 91 10.81 7.24 -7.06
CA ARG A 91 11.14 8.61 -6.68
C ARG A 91 10.72 8.93 -5.25
N ALA A 92 9.53 8.48 -4.86
CA ALA A 92 9.01 8.68 -3.52
C ALA A 92 9.90 8.05 -2.44
N ALA A 93 10.45 6.86 -2.68
CA ALA A 93 11.39 6.23 -1.75
C ALA A 93 12.67 7.06 -1.58
N GLU A 94 13.21 7.61 -2.66
CA GLU A 94 14.38 8.48 -2.61
C GLU A 94 14.11 9.78 -1.85
N VAL A 95 12.98 10.43 -2.14
CA VAL A 95 12.57 11.67 -1.44
C VAL A 95 12.32 11.43 0.04
N LEU A 96 11.74 10.26 0.40
CA LEU A 96 11.55 9.90 1.82
C LEU A 96 12.90 9.74 2.52
N TRP A 97 13.88 9.09 1.88
CA TRP A 97 15.22 8.99 2.46
C TRP A 97 15.85 10.35 2.71
N GLN A 98 15.76 11.25 1.75
CA GLN A 98 16.26 12.63 1.91
C GLN A 98 15.56 13.35 3.07
N ALA A 99 14.26 13.19 3.24
CA ALA A 99 13.50 13.78 4.34
C ALA A 99 13.90 13.20 5.72
N MET A 100 14.36 11.94 5.75
CA MET A 100 14.78 11.26 6.99
C MET A 100 16.20 11.63 7.45
N GLN A 101 17.08 12.09 6.58
CA GLN A 101 18.53 12.20 6.86
C GLN A 101 18.84 13.01 8.12
N VAL A 102 18.20 14.17 8.31
CA VAL A 102 18.44 15.03 9.49
C VAL A 102 18.01 14.31 10.78
N SER A 103 16.86 13.66 10.77
CA SER A 103 16.34 12.93 11.92
C SER A 103 17.18 11.69 12.24
N VAL A 104 17.72 11.01 11.21
CA VAL A 104 18.64 9.87 11.37
C VAL A 104 19.96 10.31 11.99
N ALA A 105 20.52 11.44 11.52
CA ALA A 105 21.72 12.01 12.10
C ALA A 105 21.52 12.39 13.59
N GLY A 106 20.42 13.08 13.90
CA GLY A 106 20.08 13.45 15.29
C GLY A 106 19.85 12.22 16.19
N ALA A 107 19.19 11.18 15.68
CA ALA A 107 19.04 9.93 16.41
C ALA A 107 20.40 9.24 16.68
N ALA A 108 21.32 9.27 15.71
CA ALA A 108 22.65 8.70 15.89
C ALA A 108 23.49 9.44 16.95
N GLU A 109 23.20 10.70 17.25
CA GLU A 109 23.87 11.43 18.34
C GLU A 109 23.52 10.90 19.74
N LYS A 110 22.44 10.13 19.88
CA LYS A 110 21.99 9.51 21.14
C LYS A 110 22.76 8.24 21.50
N VAL A 111 23.53 7.69 20.57
CA VAL A 111 24.40 6.54 20.83
C VAL A 111 25.85 6.99 21.05
N GLU A 112 26.64 6.13 21.70
CA GLU A 112 28.06 6.37 21.92
C GLU A 112 28.80 6.67 20.61
N ALA A 113 29.84 7.51 20.66
CA ALA A 113 30.49 8.03 19.48
C ALA A 113 31.04 6.94 18.53
N ASP A 114 31.53 5.84 19.08
CA ASP A 114 32.03 4.67 18.35
C ASP A 114 30.92 3.85 17.69
N GLN A 115 29.67 3.96 18.14
CA GLN A 115 28.51 3.25 17.63
C GLN A 115 27.69 4.06 16.63
N ARG A 116 27.93 5.36 16.46
CA ARG A 116 27.13 6.24 15.59
C ARG A 116 27.10 5.76 14.15
N LEU A 117 28.25 5.37 13.59
CA LEU A 117 28.33 4.86 12.25
C LEU A 117 27.50 3.58 12.09
N ALA A 118 27.60 2.65 13.04
CA ALA A 118 26.82 1.41 13.04
C ALA A 118 25.30 1.69 13.13
N ALA A 119 24.89 2.68 13.94
CA ALA A 119 23.49 3.10 14.03
C ALA A 119 22.95 3.64 12.69
N VAL A 120 23.71 4.52 12.01
CA VAL A 120 23.35 5.03 10.69
C VAL A 120 23.29 3.90 9.65
N GLN A 121 24.25 2.98 9.67
CA GLN A 121 24.25 1.81 8.79
C GLN A 121 23.04 0.89 9.02
N THR A 122 22.66 0.68 10.29
CA THR A 122 21.47 -0.10 10.65
C THR A 122 20.21 0.52 10.07
N VAL A 123 20.00 1.84 10.25
CA VAL A 123 18.86 2.54 9.68
C VAL A 123 18.88 2.49 8.15
N THR A 124 20.02 2.73 7.52
CA THR A 124 20.15 2.69 6.06
C THR A 124 19.81 1.31 5.50
N THR A 125 20.29 0.25 6.15
CA THR A 125 20.01 -1.14 5.77
C THR A 125 18.52 -1.46 5.93
N ALA A 126 17.93 -1.06 7.06
CA ALA A 126 16.49 -1.25 7.33
C ALA A 126 15.64 -0.49 6.31
N PHE A 127 15.99 0.76 6.00
CA PHE A 127 15.30 1.57 5.00
C PHE A 127 15.33 0.91 3.61
N ARG A 128 16.50 0.44 3.17
CA ARG A 128 16.65 -0.26 1.88
C ARG A 128 15.84 -1.55 1.83
N ALA A 129 15.85 -2.33 2.90
CA ALA A 129 15.06 -3.56 3.00
C ALA A 129 13.56 -3.25 2.95
N ALA A 130 13.10 -2.29 3.76
CA ALA A 130 11.70 -1.87 3.85
C ALA A 130 11.17 -1.31 2.52
N THR A 131 11.93 -0.41 1.87
CA THR A 131 11.54 0.17 0.58
C THR A 131 11.67 -0.82 -0.57
N GLY A 132 12.72 -1.63 -0.59
CA GLY A 132 12.93 -2.65 -1.63
C GLY A 132 11.81 -3.68 -1.67
N SER A 133 11.38 -4.21 -0.51
CA SER A 133 10.26 -5.12 -0.42
C SER A 133 8.96 -4.48 -0.94
N ARG A 134 8.66 -3.25 -0.52
CA ARG A 134 7.46 -2.52 -0.94
C ARG A 134 7.44 -2.21 -2.42
N LEU A 135 8.56 -1.77 -2.97
CA LEU A 135 8.70 -1.49 -4.41
C LEU A 135 8.53 -2.77 -5.22
N TYR A 136 9.18 -3.86 -4.83
CA TYR A 136 9.04 -5.14 -5.53
C TYR A 136 7.59 -5.63 -5.55
N GLN A 137 6.91 -5.62 -4.41
CA GLN A 137 5.51 -6.03 -4.35
C GLN A 137 4.57 -5.05 -5.08
N GLY A 138 4.86 -3.75 -4.99
CA GLY A 138 4.10 -2.71 -5.70
C GLY A 138 4.22 -2.86 -7.22
N ILE A 139 5.43 -3.08 -7.74
CA ILE A 139 5.67 -3.32 -9.16
C ILE A 139 4.91 -4.57 -9.62
N ARG A 140 5.00 -5.66 -8.89
CA ARG A 140 4.24 -6.88 -9.19
C ARG A 140 2.74 -6.64 -9.26
N GLY A 141 2.18 -5.94 -8.27
CA GLY A 141 0.76 -5.61 -8.26
C GLY A 141 0.35 -4.71 -9.43
N TYR A 142 1.21 -3.77 -9.81
CA TYR A 142 1.01 -2.90 -10.97
C TYR A 142 1.02 -3.70 -12.28
N GLU A 143 2.03 -4.55 -12.49
CA GLU A 143 2.15 -5.40 -13.68
C GLU A 143 0.98 -6.39 -13.81
N GLU A 144 0.57 -7.00 -12.70
CA GLU A 144 -0.57 -7.92 -12.67
C GLU A 144 -1.88 -7.21 -13.04
N ALA A 145 -2.05 -5.96 -12.59
CA ALA A 145 -3.23 -5.15 -12.93
C ALA A 145 -3.24 -4.66 -14.38
N GLN A 146 -2.06 -4.52 -15.00
CA GLN A 146 -1.93 -4.12 -16.41
C GLN A 146 -2.02 -5.30 -17.40
N ARG A 147 -1.87 -6.54 -16.93
CA ARG A 147 -1.98 -7.69 -17.85
C ARG A 147 -3.36 -7.69 -18.47
N PRO A 148 -3.46 -7.70 -19.82
CA PRO A 148 -4.74 -7.97 -20.48
C PRO A 148 -5.22 -9.32 -19.93
N VAL A 149 -6.45 -9.39 -19.47
CA VAL A 149 -7.11 -10.67 -19.25
C VAL A 149 -7.09 -11.32 -20.62
N ALA A 150 -6.22 -12.34 -20.81
CA ALA A 150 -6.33 -13.17 -21.99
C ALA A 150 -7.78 -13.65 -21.99
N PRO A 151 -8.53 -13.46 -23.08
CA PRO A 151 -9.85 -14.05 -23.15
C PRO A 151 -9.61 -15.56 -22.94
N GLU A 152 -10.12 -16.10 -21.83
CA GLU A 152 -10.34 -17.53 -21.77
C GLU A 152 -11.19 -17.80 -22.99
N VAL A 153 -10.60 -18.50 -23.97
CA VAL A 153 -11.35 -19.00 -25.12
C VAL A 153 -12.37 -19.95 -24.50
N PRO A 154 -13.64 -19.58 -24.41
CA PRO A 154 -14.64 -20.55 -24.04
C PRO A 154 -14.60 -21.57 -25.19
N GLU A 155 -14.52 -22.86 -24.89
CA GLU A 155 -14.94 -23.87 -25.84
C GLU A 155 -16.30 -23.41 -26.34
N GLN A 156 -16.36 -23.02 -27.60
CA GLN A 156 -17.50 -22.44 -28.25
C GLN A 156 -18.62 -23.47 -28.30
N ASP A 157 -19.63 -23.28 -27.49
CA ASP A 157 -20.98 -23.71 -27.84
C ASP A 157 -21.54 -22.62 -28.79
N PRO A 158 -21.78 -22.93 -30.09
CA PRO A 158 -22.19 -21.93 -31.08
C PRO A 158 -23.69 -21.65 -30.96
N GLY A 159 -24.10 -20.77 -30.07
CA GLY A 159 -25.52 -20.40 -30.08
C GLY A 159 -26.04 -19.55 -28.92
N ALA A 160 -25.46 -18.41 -28.60
CA ALA A 160 -26.18 -17.38 -27.83
C ALA A 160 -25.71 -15.96 -28.18
N PRO A 161 -26.61 -14.98 -28.36
CA PRO A 161 -26.27 -13.64 -28.80
C PRO A 161 -25.62 -12.83 -27.68
N ALA A 162 -24.49 -12.18 -28.05
CA ALA A 162 -23.85 -11.16 -27.24
C ALA A 162 -24.69 -9.90 -27.24
N GLU A 163 -25.26 -9.55 -26.13
CA GLU A 163 -25.56 -8.18 -25.69
C GLU A 163 -26.43 -8.25 -24.42
N VAL A 164 -25.97 -7.66 -23.36
CA VAL A 164 -26.56 -7.34 -22.03
C VAL A 164 -25.79 -7.99 -20.87
N ALA A 165 -24.55 -7.54 -20.62
CA ALA A 165 -23.76 -8.07 -19.47
C ALA A 165 -23.44 -7.02 -18.38
N ASP A 166 -23.81 -5.74 -18.54
CA ASP A 166 -23.21 -4.67 -17.70
C ASP A 166 -24.00 -4.26 -16.44
N SER A 167 -25.26 -4.68 -16.30
CA SER A 167 -26.07 -4.37 -15.09
C SER A 167 -26.25 -5.54 -14.13
N GLN A 168 -25.94 -6.77 -14.54
CA GLN A 168 -26.30 -7.97 -13.78
C GLN A 168 -25.28 -8.36 -12.70
N ALA A 169 -24.02 -7.89 -12.78
CA ALA A 169 -22.97 -8.32 -11.85
C ALA A 169 -23.23 -7.86 -10.40
N LEU A 170 -23.75 -6.67 -10.22
CA LEU A 170 -24.09 -6.14 -8.90
C LEU A 170 -25.34 -6.81 -8.29
N ASP A 171 -26.25 -7.28 -9.13
CA ASP A 171 -27.48 -7.93 -8.67
C ASP A 171 -27.23 -9.34 -8.09
N LEU A 172 -26.08 -9.94 -8.42
CA LEU A 172 -25.64 -11.20 -7.81
C LEU A 172 -25.15 -11.04 -6.37
N LEU A 173 -24.82 -9.82 -5.95
CA LEU A 173 -24.27 -9.54 -4.64
C LEU A 173 -25.38 -9.24 -3.64
N THR A 174 -25.21 -9.75 -2.43
CA THR A 174 -26.04 -9.30 -1.31
C THR A 174 -25.72 -7.82 -1.00
N GLN A 175 -26.66 -7.14 -0.35
CA GLN A 175 -26.48 -5.76 0.10
C GLN A 175 -25.16 -5.59 0.88
N ARG A 176 -24.84 -6.53 1.77
CA ARG A 176 -23.63 -6.49 2.59
C ARG A 176 -22.34 -6.70 1.78
N GLU A 177 -22.35 -7.58 0.79
CA GLU A 177 -21.22 -7.79 -0.11
C GLU A 177 -20.95 -6.55 -0.97
N ARG A 178 -22.02 -5.89 -1.42
CA ARG A 178 -21.96 -4.63 -2.18
C ARG A 178 -21.33 -3.51 -1.34
N GLU A 179 -21.83 -3.27 -0.13
CA GLU A 179 -21.30 -2.25 0.80
C GLU A 179 -19.81 -2.47 1.12
N ILE A 180 -19.43 -3.72 1.31
CA ILE A 180 -18.03 -4.09 1.57
C ILE A 180 -17.18 -3.84 0.33
N LEU A 181 -17.65 -4.17 -0.87
CA LEU A 181 -16.95 -3.88 -2.12
C LEU A 181 -16.83 -2.37 -2.41
N GLU A 182 -17.82 -1.57 -2.07
CA GLU A 182 -17.74 -0.11 -2.13
C GLU A 182 -16.68 0.44 -1.17
N ALA A 183 -16.61 -0.09 0.04
CA ALA A 183 -15.56 0.27 0.98
C ALA A 183 -14.16 -0.16 0.48
N VAL A 184 -14.07 -1.29 -0.22
CA VAL A 184 -12.86 -1.73 -0.92
C VAL A 184 -12.48 -0.75 -2.02
N ARG A 185 -13.46 -0.29 -2.82
CA ARG A 185 -13.26 0.72 -3.86
C ARG A 185 -12.76 2.05 -3.29
N ALA A 186 -13.28 2.43 -2.12
CA ALA A 186 -12.82 3.60 -1.39
C ALA A 186 -11.42 3.44 -0.76
N GLY A 187 -10.70 2.32 -1.02
CA GLY A 187 -9.33 2.10 -0.56
C GLY A 187 -9.20 1.60 0.89
N LEU A 188 -10.31 1.22 1.55
CA LEU A 188 -10.25 0.74 2.92
C LEU A 188 -9.62 -0.66 3.00
N THR A 189 -8.76 -0.88 3.99
CA THR A 189 -8.25 -2.20 4.33
C THR A 189 -9.33 -3.05 5.01
N ASN A 190 -9.20 -4.38 5.02
CA ASN A 190 -10.17 -5.26 5.67
C ASN A 190 -10.36 -4.91 7.16
N ARG A 191 -9.30 -4.46 7.83
CA ARG A 191 -9.36 -3.99 9.22
C ARG A 191 -10.19 -2.71 9.37
N LEU A 192 -10.04 -1.75 8.46
CA LEU A 192 -10.82 -0.50 8.46
C LEU A 192 -12.28 -0.76 8.08
N ILE A 193 -12.51 -1.68 7.14
CA ILE A 193 -13.85 -2.16 6.78
C ILE A 193 -14.50 -2.82 7.99
N GLY A 194 -13.77 -3.68 8.71
CA GLY A 194 -14.26 -4.31 9.94
C GLY A 194 -14.69 -3.28 10.98
N ARG A 195 -13.88 -2.25 11.21
CA ARG A 195 -14.23 -1.14 12.11
C ARG A 195 -15.44 -0.35 11.64
N LYS A 196 -15.49 0.01 10.34
CA LYS A 196 -16.59 0.79 9.76
C LYS A 196 -17.93 0.08 9.88
N PHE A 197 -17.93 -1.24 9.76
CA PHE A 197 -19.15 -2.06 9.76
C PHE A 197 -19.36 -2.85 11.04
N GLU A 198 -18.54 -2.62 12.07
CA GLU A 198 -18.60 -3.28 13.39
C GLU A 198 -18.54 -4.82 13.32
N ILE A 199 -17.75 -5.35 12.40
CA ILE A 199 -17.53 -6.79 12.20
C ILE A 199 -16.03 -7.12 12.26
N SER A 200 -15.73 -8.41 12.54
CA SER A 200 -14.34 -8.86 12.55
C SER A 200 -13.70 -8.82 11.17
N GLU A 201 -12.37 -8.68 11.12
CA GLU A 201 -11.61 -8.75 9.85
C GLU A 201 -11.82 -10.10 9.16
N ALA A 202 -11.97 -11.19 9.93
CA ALA A 202 -12.28 -12.51 9.40
C ALA A 202 -13.64 -12.54 8.71
N THR A 203 -14.64 -11.84 9.28
CA THR A 203 -15.97 -11.70 8.68
C THR A 203 -15.91 -10.89 7.37
N VAL A 204 -15.10 -9.81 7.32
CA VAL A 204 -14.87 -9.06 6.09
C VAL A 204 -14.26 -9.96 5.01
N LYS A 205 -13.21 -10.72 5.34
CA LYS A 205 -12.56 -11.68 4.41
C LYS A 205 -13.57 -12.70 3.86
N ARG A 206 -14.47 -13.19 4.68
CA ARG A 206 -15.54 -14.13 4.27
C ARG A 206 -16.51 -13.48 3.29
N HIS A 207 -16.97 -12.25 3.55
CA HIS A 207 -17.84 -11.53 2.62
C HIS A 207 -17.16 -11.24 1.29
N LEU A 208 -15.90 -10.83 1.31
CA LEU A 208 -15.12 -10.60 0.09
C LEU A 208 -14.91 -11.89 -0.71
N HIS A 209 -14.61 -13.01 -0.05
CA HIS A 209 -14.51 -14.31 -0.72
C HIS A 209 -15.80 -14.69 -1.43
N ASN A 210 -16.94 -14.53 -0.76
CA ASN A 210 -18.26 -14.81 -1.35
C ASN A 210 -18.57 -13.87 -2.54
N ALA A 211 -18.28 -12.58 -2.38
CA ALA A 211 -18.45 -11.60 -3.46
C ALA A 211 -17.58 -11.96 -4.68
N TYR A 212 -16.29 -12.29 -4.47
CA TYR A 212 -15.38 -12.68 -5.55
C TYR A 212 -15.87 -13.92 -6.28
N ARG A 213 -16.32 -14.94 -5.55
CA ARG A 213 -16.89 -16.15 -6.14
C ARG A 213 -18.14 -15.84 -6.99
N LYS A 214 -19.04 -14.99 -6.51
CA LYS A 214 -20.26 -14.58 -7.26
C LYS A 214 -19.96 -13.78 -8.51
N LEU A 215 -18.93 -12.94 -8.45
CA LEU A 215 -18.46 -12.15 -9.59
C LEU A 215 -17.53 -12.93 -10.52
N GLY A 216 -17.20 -14.19 -10.21
CA GLY A 216 -16.20 -14.94 -10.94
C GLY A 216 -14.82 -14.24 -10.94
N ALA A 217 -14.48 -13.57 -9.83
CA ALA A 217 -13.25 -12.83 -9.68
C ALA A 217 -12.23 -13.61 -8.85
N THR A 218 -10.99 -13.65 -9.29
CA THR A 218 -9.88 -14.33 -8.59
C THR A 218 -9.02 -13.35 -7.78
N SER A 219 -9.26 -12.04 -7.96
CA SER A 219 -8.52 -11.00 -7.23
C SER A 219 -9.42 -9.83 -6.83
N ARG A 220 -8.95 -9.05 -5.83
CA ARG A 220 -9.62 -7.83 -5.35
C ARG A 220 -9.86 -6.82 -6.47
N VAL A 221 -8.85 -6.64 -7.34
CA VAL A 221 -8.92 -5.69 -8.47
C VAL A 221 -9.94 -6.18 -9.50
N GLN A 222 -9.89 -7.46 -9.84
CA GLN A 222 -10.84 -8.05 -10.78
C GLN A 222 -12.29 -7.95 -10.27
N ALA A 223 -12.50 -8.15 -8.97
CA ALA A 223 -13.82 -7.98 -8.35
C ALA A 223 -14.33 -6.53 -8.47
N LEU A 224 -13.44 -5.54 -8.25
CA LEU A 224 -13.81 -4.13 -8.41
C LEU A 224 -14.14 -3.78 -9.85
N ASN A 225 -13.34 -4.24 -10.82
CA ASN A 225 -13.59 -3.97 -12.24
C ASN A 225 -14.90 -4.60 -12.73
N LYS A 226 -15.23 -5.81 -12.25
CA LYS A 226 -16.49 -6.48 -12.58
C LYS A 226 -17.69 -5.89 -11.86
N ALA A 227 -17.52 -5.40 -10.63
CA ALA A 227 -18.62 -4.80 -9.87
C ALA A 227 -18.92 -3.35 -10.27
N PHE A 228 -17.92 -2.63 -10.79
CA PHE A 228 -18.02 -1.19 -11.10
C PHE A 228 -17.39 -0.87 -12.47
N PRO A 229 -17.90 -1.44 -13.57
CA PRO A 229 -17.38 -1.15 -14.91
C PRO A 229 -17.63 0.32 -15.27
N GLY A 230 -16.65 0.97 -15.86
CA GLY A 230 -16.82 2.29 -16.49
C GLY A 230 -16.80 3.52 -15.57
N GLN A 231 -16.37 3.41 -14.32
CA GLN A 231 -16.16 4.55 -13.41
C GLN A 231 -14.66 4.67 -13.04
N GLY A 232 -13.80 4.76 -14.04
CA GLY A 232 -12.39 5.14 -13.94
C GLY A 232 -12.17 6.54 -14.50
#